data_3652f24291510316f721ef0024a9faaf
#
_entry.id   3652f24291510316f721ef0024a9faaf
#
_cell.length_a   1.000
_cell.length_b   1.000
_cell.length_c   1.000
_cell.angle_alpha   90.00
_cell.angle_beta   90.00
_cell.angle_gamma   90.00
#
_symmetry.space_group_name_H-M   'P 1'
#
loop_
_entity.id
_entity.type
_entity.pdbx_description
1 polymer ?
#
loop_
_entity_poly.entity_id
_entity_poly.type
_entity_poly.pdbx_seq_one_letter_code
_entity_poly.pdbx_strand_id
1 'polypeptide(L)'
;MLELDFVENMVEEQLAKGSLRWLANFNEIRRDYTIGDVVFPVYATGSLREKGFFLSRIYSAFVTPRYNINFLLYTGQETDPKFLRKIILSFKSKFGEDDWVFLGLVQSQPFQKNLKDTVTGITEKTIGVAAFSLASKEKIFSDNVLGKGLAKQLKLTDAQFEVFDLVSYLKGFTIVFSFGVLALIAIAFSGLSQALTPIPILFMAGFCLIIGHQIYKSRYHTVLTLSSRGFKLKQGNNVKEGKWSNYSDISIYITPKHETCLRLHSKDKTFDLPLSRAGVSRREAYTAIKQLVLKK
;
A
#
# COMPACT_ATOMS: atom_id res chain seq x y z
N MET A 1 17.84 -7.27 12.21
CA MET A 1 17.07 -6.42 13.08
C MET A 1 16.44 -5.24 12.32
N LEU A 2 17.24 -4.40 11.65
CA LEU A 2 16.73 -3.25 10.87
C LEU A 2 15.76 -3.57 9.74
N GLU A 3 15.93 -4.71 9.10
CA GLU A 3 15.05 -5.14 8.02
C GLU A 3 13.64 -5.45 8.55
N LEU A 4 13.56 -5.97 9.77
CA LEU A 4 12.28 -6.26 10.46
C LEU A 4 11.59 -4.98 10.92
N ASP A 5 12.32 -4.03 11.53
CA ASP A 5 11.78 -2.73 11.95
C ASP A 5 11.22 -1.94 10.75
N PHE A 6 11.87 -2.06 9.58
CA PHE A 6 11.34 -1.46 8.34
C PHE A 6 10.02 -2.11 7.90
N VAL A 7 9.93 -3.44 8.01
CA VAL A 7 8.70 -4.18 7.69
C VAL A 7 7.57 -3.79 8.63
N GLU A 8 7.84 -3.63 9.92
CA GLU A 8 6.86 -3.20 10.92
C GLU A 8 6.26 -1.83 10.58
N ASN A 9 7.12 -0.86 10.27
CA ASN A 9 6.69 0.48 9.85
C ASN A 9 5.88 0.44 8.55
N MET A 10 6.28 -0.39 7.59
CA MET A 10 5.58 -0.57 6.33
C MET A 10 4.19 -1.19 6.53
N VAL A 11 4.07 -2.19 7.40
CA VAL A 11 2.79 -2.83 7.71
C VAL A 11 1.86 -1.86 8.43
N GLU A 12 2.35 -1.08 9.39
CA GLU A 12 1.57 -0.05 10.06
C GLU A 12 1.01 0.97 9.08
N GLU A 13 1.81 1.41 8.11
CA GLU A 13 1.33 2.32 7.06
C GLU A 13 0.29 1.67 6.15
N GLN A 14 0.46 0.39 5.80
CA GLN A 14 -0.54 -0.36 5.03
C GLN A 14 -1.87 -0.52 5.78
N LEU A 15 -1.84 -0.65 7.11
CA LEU A 15 -3.03 -0.66 7.95
C LEU A 15 -3.71 0.72 8.00
N ALA A 16 -2.92 1.79 8.09
CA ALA A 16 -3.43 3.15 8.19
C ALA A 16 -4.00 3.67 6.85
N LYS A 17 -3.30 3.46 5.74
CA LYS A 17 -3.60 4.09 4.43
C LYS A 17 -3.51 3.16 3.22
N GLY A 18 -3.02 1.92 3.40
CA GLY A 18 -2.63 1.04 2.30
C GLY A 18 -3.55 -0.14 2.04
N SER A 19 -2.96 -1.20 1.49
CA SER A 19 -3.65 -2.39 1.01
C SER A 19 -4.35 -3.20 2.10
N LEU A 20 -3.83 -3.19 3.34
CA LEU A 20 -4.44 -3.93 4.45
C LEU A 20 -5.81 -3.37 4.87
N ARG A 21 -6.09 -2.10 4.57
CA ARG A 21 -7.45 -1.53 4.77
C ARG A 21 -8.56 -2.20 3.95
N TRP A 22 -8.19 -3.04 2.96
CA TRP A 22 -9.18 -3.86 2.27
C TRP A 22 -9.70 -5.03 3.11
N LEU A 23 -8.94 -5.47 4.12
CA LEU A 23 -9.36 -6.52 5.05
C LEU A 23 -10.41 -6.00 6.02
N ALA A 24 -10.21 -4.79 6.56
CA ALA A 24 -11.08 -4.20 7.57
C ALA A 24 -10.96 -2.66 7.59
N ASN A 25 -11.90 -2.02 8.27
CA ASN A 25 -11.77 -0.64 8.69
C ASN A 25 -11.10 -0.61 10.07
N PHE A 26 -9.76 -0.56 10.08
CA PHE A 26 -8.99 -0.50 11.32
C PHE A 26 -9.16 0.87 11.98
N ASN A 27 -9.60 0.86 13.23
CA ASN A 27 -9.88 2.05 14.02
C ASN A 27 -8.74 2.35 14.98
N GLU A 28 -7.99 1.34 15.39
CA GLU A 28 -6.91 1.47 16.33
C GLU A 28 -5.70 0.63 15.89
N ILE A 29 -4.51 1.21 15.98
CA ILE A 29 -3.23 0.55 15.72
C ILE A 29 -2.35 0.78 16.94
N ARG A 30 -1.79 -0.29 17.50
CA ARG A 30 -0.90 -0.27 18.67
C ARG A 30 0.43 -0.93 18.34
N ARG A 31 1.48 -0.46 18.98
CA ARG A 31 2.80 -1.08 19.00
C ARG A 31 2.98 -1.95 20.23
N ASP A 32 3.83 -2.98 20.09
CA ASP A 32 4.29 -3.86 21.19
C ASP A 32 3.14 -4.46 22.01
N TYR A 33 2.13 -4.96 21.31
CA TYR A 33 0.96 -5.58 21.95
C TYR A 33 1.27 -7.00 22.39
N THR A 34 0.97 -7.30 23.64
CA THR A 34 1.30 -8.61 24.25
C THR A 34 0.06 -9.50 24.39
N ILE A 35 0.18 -10.75 23.94
CA ILE A 35 -0.80 -11.82 24.18
C ILE A 35 -0.06 -13.00 24.79
N GLY A 36 -0.37 -13.34 26.04
CA GLY A 36 0.41 -14.33 26.82
C GLY A 36 1.85 -13.85 26.94
N ASP A 37 2.81 -14.68 26.50
CA ASP A 37 4.24 -14.38 26.53
C ASP A 37 4.76 -13.82 25.19
N VAL A 38 3.89 -13.57 24.22
CA VAL A 38 4.29 -13.16 22.89
C VAL A 38 4.02 -11.68 22.69
N VAL A 39 5.04 -10.93 22.27
CA VAL A 39 4.93 -9.53 21.88
C VAL A 39 4.75 -9.44 20.37
N PHE A 40 3.74 -8.72 19.94
CA PHE A 40 3.44 -8.41 18.54
C PHE A 40 3.81 -6.96 18.25
N PRO A 41 4.82 -6.70 17.42
CA PRO A 41 5.27 -5.34 17.11
C PRO A 41 4.16 -4.43 16.59
N VAL A 42 3.20 -5.00 15.84
CA VAL A 42 2.05 -4.26 15.34
C VAL A 42 0.76 -5.05 15.61
N TYR A 43 -0.18 -4.39 16.24
CA TYR A 43 -1.55 -4.86 16.44
C TYR A 43 -2.52 -3.82 15.92
N ALA A 44 -3.56 -4.25 15.21
CA ALA A 44 -4.64 -3.37 14.81
C ALA A 44 -6.00 -4.04 15.02
N THR A 45 -6.97 -3.25 15.45
CA THR A 45 -8.35 -3.72 15.60
C THR A 45 -9.32 -2.83 14.83
N GLY A 46 -10.40 -3.42 14.39
CA GLY A 46 -11.41 -2.73 13.59
C GLY A 46 -12.63 -3.60 13.32
N SER A 47 -13.42 -3.17 12.36
CA SER A 47 -14.64 -3.86 11.93
C SER A 47 -14.62 -4.14 10.44
N LEU A 48 -15.44 -5.08 9.99
CA LEU A 48 -15.64 -5.31 8.57
C LEU A 48 -16.10 -4.01 7.89
N ARG A 49 -15.50 -3.73 6.73
CA ARG A 49 -15.89 -2.57 5.95
C ARG A 49 -17.28 -2.78 5.36
N GLU A 50 -18.24 -1.99 5.79
CA GLU A 50 -19.56 -1.96 5.18
C GLU A 50 -19.44 -1.43 3.75
N LYS A 51 -19.44 -2.33 2.78
CA LYS A 51 -19.52 -1.99 1.35
C LYS A 51 -20.99 -2.15 0.93
N GLY A 52 -21.66 -1.03 0.67
CA GLY A 52 -23.00 -1.11 0.11
C GLY A 52 -23.55 0.25 -0.26
N PHE A 53 -24.43 0.29 -1.26
CA PHE A 53 -25.30 1.40 -1.58
C PHE A 53 -26.21 1.67 -0.38
N PHE A 54 -26.75 2.89 -0.24
CA PHE A 54 -27.48 3.37 0.94
C PHE A 54 -28.53 2.38 1.48
N LEU A 55 -29.26 1.69 0.61
CA LEU A 55 -30.26 0.67 0.99
C LEU A 55 -29.63 -0.62 1.53
N SER A 56 -28.50 -1.06 0.99
CA SER A 56 -27.82 -2.27 1.49
C SER A 56 -27.19 -2.05 2.87
N ARG A 57 -26.83 -0.82 3.25
CA ARG A 57 -26.37 -0.47 4.59
C ARG A 57 -27.45 -0.65 5.65
N ILE A 58 -28.70 -0.31 5.32
CA ILE A 58 -29.84 -0.50 6.23
C ILE A 58 -30.13 -1.99 6.42
N TYR A 59 -30.10 -2.79 5.34
CA TYR A 59 -30.30 -4.24 5.43
C TYR A 59 -29.13 -4.95 6.11
N SER A 60 -27.88 -4.56 5.84
CA SER A 60 -26.71 -5.19 6.47
C SER A 60 -26.64 -4.91 7.98
N ALA A 61 -27.11 -3.76 8.45
CA ALA A 61 -27.14 -3.44 9.88
C ALA A 61 -28.05 -4.40 10.69
N PHE A 62 -29.06 -5.03 10.04
CA PHE A 62 -29.99 -5.95 10.68
C PHE A 62 -29.64 -7.44 10.52
N VAL A 63 -28.85 -7.78 9.49
CA VAL A 63 -28.66 -9.20 9.09
C VAL A 63 -27.20 -9.66 9.15
N THR A 64 -26.22 -8.75 9.12
CA THR A 64 -24.81 -9.13 9.08
C THR A 64 -24.23 -9.24 10.50
N PRO A 65 -23.66 -10.38 10.90
CA PRO A 65 -22.94 -10.48 12.17
C PRO A 65 -21.80 -9.43 12.21
N ARG A 66 -21.68 -8.71 13.32
CA ARG A 66 -20.61 -7.74 13.52
C ARG A 66 -19.36 -8.48 13.95
N TYR A 67 -18.54 -8.85 12.98
CA TYR A 67 -17.22 -9.42 13.27
C TYR A 67 -16.23 -8.33 13.66
N ASN A 68 -15.54 -8.51 14.78
CA ASN A 68 -14.38 -7.74 15.12
C ASN A 68 -13.18 -8.28 14.33
N ILE A 69 -12.39 -7.40 13.78
CA ILE A 69 -11.21 -7.78 13.00
C ILE A 69 -9.98 -7.41 13.81
N ASN A 70 -9.14 -8.40 14.04
CA ASN A 70 -7.88 -8.24 14.74
C ASN A 70 -6.74 -8.60 13.79
N PHE A 71 -5.81 -7.71 13.57
CA PHE A 71 -4.59 -7.95 12.81
C PHE A 71 -3.40 -7.91 13.76
N LEU A 72 -2.52 -8.91 13.67
CA LEU A 72 -1.28 -8.98 14.44
C LEU A 72 -0.12 -9.26 13.49
N LEU A 73 0.97 -8.55 13.69
CA LEU A 73 2.23 -8.81 13.02
C LEU A 73 3.20 -9.40 14.02
N TYR A 74 3.80 -10.53 13.68
CA TYR A 74 4.95 -11.09 14.37
C TYR A 74 6.18 -11.02 13.45
N THR A 75 7.28 -10.53 13.99
CA THR A 75 8.57 -10.43 13.27
C THR A 75 9.64 -11.19 14.04
N GLY A 76 10.51 -11.92 13.34
CA GLY A 76 11.58 -12.69 13.96
C GLY A 76 12.67 -13.11 12.98
N GLN A 77 13.77 -13.62 13.49
CA GLN A 77 14.82 -14.18 12.63
C GLN A 77 14.35 -15.49 11.99
N GLU A 78 13.82 -16.37 12.81
CA GLU A 78 13.28 -17.67 12.44
C GLU A 78 12.10 -18.00 13.36
N THR A 79 11.11 -18.69 12.84
CA THR A 79 9.90 -19.07 13.59
C THR A 79 9.84 -20.59 13.70
N ASP A 80 9.80 -21.09 14.94
CA ASP A 80 9.59 -22.51 15.19
C ASP A 80 8.09 -22.87 14.98
N PRO A 81 7.77 -23.98 14.31
CA PRO A 81 6.42 -24.52 14.21
C PRO A 81 5.67 -24.67 15.54
N LYS A 82 6.38 -25.08 16.60
CA LYS A 82 5.80 -25.19 17.96
C LYS A 82 5.39 -23.82 18.51
N PHE A 83 6.22 -22.81 18.28
CA PHE A 83 5.93 -21.43 18.66
C PHE A 83 4.70 -20.88 17.92
N LEU A 84 4.59 -21.13 16.61
CA LEU A 84 3.40 -20.75 15.85
C LEU A 84 2.13 -21.40 16.40
N ARG A 85 2.17 -22.70 16.74
CA ARG A 85 1.03 -23.38 17.36
C ARG A 85 0.67 -22.75 18.72
N LYS A 86 1.66 -22.36 19.53
CA LYS A 86 1.43 -21.64 20.78
C LYS A 86 0.71 -20.32 20.54
N ILE A 87 1.12 -19.56 19.53
CA ILE A 87 0.44 -18.31 19.14
C ILE A 87 -1.03 -18.57 18.78
N ILE A 88 -1.31 -19.57 17.94
CA ILE A 88 -2.67 -19.91 17.53
C ILE A 88 -3.54 -20.31 18.73
N LEU A 89 -3.00 -21.09 19.65
CA LEU A 89 -3.70 -21.45 20.90
C LEU A 89 -3.98 -20.21 21.77
N SER A 90 -3.03 -19.30 21.89
CA SER A 90 -3.23 -18.04 22.61
C SER A 90 -4.32 -17.16 21.97
N PHE A 91 -4.43 -17.18 20.65
CA PHE A 91 -5.52 -16.49 19.96
C PHE A 91 -6.89 -17.11 20.28
N LYS A 92 -7.00 -18.44 20.29
CA LYS A 92 -8.24 -19.12 20.63
C LYS A 92 -8.70 -18.84 22.07
N SER A 93 -7.77 -18.61 22.98
CA SER A 93 -8.10 -18.26 24.38
C SER A 93 -8.44 -16.78 24.56
N LYS A 94 -7.93 -15.89 23.69
CA LYS A 94 -8.06 -14.43 23.82
C LYS A 94 -9.25 -13.88 23.05
N PHE A 95 -9.49 -14.41 21.85
CA PHE A 95 -10.50 -13.93 20.91
C PHE A 95 -11.70 -14.86 20.88
N GLY A 96 -12.90 -14.29 20.73
CA GLY A 96 -14.15 -15.02 20.67
C GLY A 96 -14.46 -15.61 19.29
N GLU A 97 -15.60 -16.28 19.16
CA GLU A 97 -16.06 -16.87 17.90
C GLU A 97 -16.42 -15.81 16.85
N ASP A 98 -16.79 -14.60 17.28
CA ASP A 98 -17.12 -13.46 16.42
C ASP A 98 -15.90 -12.61 16.07
N ASP A 99 -14.71 -13.01 16.50
CA ASP A 99 -13.47 -12.30 16.23
C ASP A 99 -12.71 -12.98 15.09
N TRP A 100 -12.44 -12.25 14.02
CA TRP A 100 -11.53 -12.69 12.98
C TRP A 100 -10.12 -12.19 13.25
N VAL A 101 -9.16 -13.10 13.22
CA VAL A 101 -7.77 -12.83 13.52
C VAL A 101 -6.92 -13.04 12.29
N PHE A 102 -6.18 -12.03 11.90
CA PHE A 102 -5.19 -12.06 10.82
C PHE A 102 -3.79 -12.00 11.41
N LEU A 103 -3.00 -13.04 11.23
CA LEU A 103 -1.60 -13.09 11.64
C LEU A 103 -0.68 -12.93 10.43
N GLY A 104 0.00 -11.79 10.36
CA GLY A 104 1.17 -11.59 9.50
C GLY A 104 2.42 -12.10 10.23
N LEU A 105 3.13 -13.05 9.66
CA LEU A 105 4.38 -13.57 10.20
C LEU A 105 5.51 -13.24 9.24
N VAL A 106 6.54 -12.54 9.71
CA VAL A 106 7.69 -12.18 8.88
C VAL A 106 8.97 -12.67 9.53
N GLN A 107 9.76 -13.43 8.76
CA GLN A 107 11.07 -13.87 9.22
C GLN A 107 12.19 -13.50 8.26
N SER A 108 13.39 -13.32 8.82
CA SER A 108 14.58 -12.98 8.02
C SER A 108 15.10 -14.20 7.26
N GLN A 109 15.03 -15.39 7.85
CA GLN A 109 15.55 -16.63 7.28
C GLN A 109 14.56 -17.31 6.32
N PRO A 110 15.02 -18.20 5.41
CA PRO A 110 14.13 -19.02 4.58
C PRO A 110 13.23 -19.92 5.45
N PHE A 111 12.06 -20.28 4.92
CA PHE A 111 11.13 -21.16 5.63
C PHE A 111 11.63 -22.61 5.65
N GLN A 112 11.63 -23.21 6.84
CA GLN A 112 11.78 -24.65 6.98
C GLN A 112 10.50 -25.38 6.50
N LYS A 113 10.66 -26.60 5.98
CA LYS A 113 9.54 -27.41 5.48
C LYS A 113 8.44 -27.59 6.55
N ASN A 114 8.84 -27.92 7.77
CA ASN A 114 7.90 -28.13 8.89
C ASN A 114 7.05 -26.90 9.21
N LEU A 115 7.61 -25.69 9.06
CA LEU A 115 6.85 -24.46 9.25
C LEU A 115 5.86 -24.23 8.11
N LYS A 116 6.26 -24.55 6.85
CA LYS A 116 5.36 -24.47 5.70
C LYS A 116 4.15 -25.37 5.89
N ASP A 117 4.38 -26.62 6.26
CA ASP A 117 3.34 -27.61 6.50
C ASP A 117 2.43 -27.19 7.67
N THR A 118 3.01 -26.56 8.70
CA THR A 118 2.22 -26.06 9.84
C THR A 118 1.33 -24.87 9.44
N VAL A 119 1.86 -23.90 8.68
CA VAL A 119 1.07 -22.73 8.22
C VAL A 119 -0.05 -23.17 7.29
N THR A 120 0.25 -23.99 6.27
CA THR A 120 -0.76 -24.48 5.32
C THR A 120 -1.81 -25.38 5.97
N GLY A 121 -1.44 -26.11 7.02
CA GLY A 121 -2.33 -26.96 7.78
C GLY A 121 -3.28 -26.24 8.74
N ILE A 122 -3.19 -24.91 8.86
CA ILE A 122 -4.15 -24.12 9.67
C ILE A 122 -5.47 -24.00 8.92
N THR A 123 -6.51 -24.66 9.44
CA THR A 123 -7.86 -24.72 8.84
C THR A 123 -8.92 -23.96 9.62
N GLU A 124 -8.54 -23.30 10.69
CA GLU A 124 -9.43 -22.50 11.53
C GLU A 124 -10.18 -21.44 10.73
N LYS A 125 -11.52 -21.39 10.89
CA LYS A 125 -12.36 -20.47 10.12
C LYS A 125 -12.17 -19.00 10.51
N THR A 126 -11.78 -18.76 11.76
CA THR A 126 -11.64 -17.41 12.35
C THR A 126 -10.20 -16.90 12.37
N ILE A 127 -9.20 -17.72 12.03
CA ILE A 127 -7.77 -17.34 12.06
C ILE A 127 -7.17 -17.52 10.69
N GLY A 128 -6.69 -16.43 10.10
CA GLY A 128 -5.93 -16.43 8.84
C GLY A 128 -4.47 -16.10 9.07
N VAL A 129 -3.57 -16.91 8.55
CA VAL A 129 -2.12 -16.71 8.66
C VAL A 129 -1.52 -16.48 7.30
N ALA A 130 -0.65 -15.47 7.17
CA ALA A 130 0.22 -15.29 6.02
C ALA A 130 1.64 -15.05 6.50
N ALA A 131 2.56 -15.90 6.10
CA ALA A 131 3.97 -15.80 6.46
C ALA A 131 4.83 -15.41 5.25
N PHE A 132 5.85 -14.60 5.51
CA PHE A 132 6.77 -14.09 4.50
C PHE A 132 8.23 -14.22 4.96
N SER A 133 9.09 -14.74 4.09
CA SER A 133 10.55 -14.79 4.30
C SER A 133 11.25 -13.68 3.51
N LEU A 134 12.02 -12.85 4.21
CA LEU A 134 12.79 -11.77 3.57
C LEU A 134 13.95 -12.30 2.73
N ALA A 135 14.58 -13.40 3.15
CA ALA A 135 15.72 -14.00 2.45
C ALA A 135 15.30 -14.66 1.14
N SER A 136 14.30 -15.57 1.19
CA SER A 136 13.85 -16.32 0.00
C SER A 136 12.79 -15.58 -0.82
N LYS A 137 12.19 -14.48 -0.28
CA LYS A 137 11.03 -13.77 -0.84
C LYS A 137 9.81 -14.68 -1.03
N GLU A 138 9.78 -15.78 -0.34
CA GLU A 138 8.71 -16.75 -0.37
C GLU A 138 7.56 -16.31 0.51
N LYS A 139 6.33 -16.52 0.05
CA LYS A 139 5.12 -16.27 0.79
C LYS A 139 4.33 -17.57 0.91
N ILE A 140 3.93 -17.90 2.12
CA ILE A 140 3.06 -19.03 2.43
C ILE A 140 1.86 -18.54 3.24
N PHE A 141 0.74 -19.26 3.19
CA PHE A 141 -0.49 -18.85 3.88
C PHE A 141 -1.33 -20.04 4.26
N SER A 142 -2.20 -19.88 5.26
CA SER A 142 -3.15 -20.90 5.69
C SER A 142 -4.21 -21.19 4.62
N ASP A 143 -4.58 -22.46 4.46
CA ASP A 143 -5.53 -22.88 3.44
C ASP A 143 -6.99 -22.60 3.84
N ASN A 144 -7.27 -21.36 4.19
CA ASN A 144 -8.61 -20.85 4.48
C ASN A 144 -8.83 -19.49 3.80
N VAL A 145 -10.07 -19.00 3.83
CA VAL A 145 -10.46 -17.74 3.17
C VAL A 145 -9.69 -16.54 3.75
N LEU A 146 -9.49 -16.50 5.07
CA LEU A 146 -8.81 -15.41 5.76
C LEU A 146 -7.32 -15.37 5.42
N GLY A 147 -6.64 -16.53 5.41
CA GLY A 147 -5.23 -16.61 5.02
C GLY A 147 -4.98 -16.20 3.57
N LYS A 148 -5.82 -16.69 2.65
CA LYS A 148 -5.78 -16.28 1.23
C LYS A 148 -6.03 -14.77 1.07
N GLY A 149 -7.01 -14.23 1.80
CA GLY A 149 -7.32 -12.80 1.83
C GLY A 149 -6.14 -11.97 2.33
N LEU A 150 -5.56 -12.36 3.47
CA LEU A 150 -4.39 -11.70 4.04
C LEU A 150 -3.19 -11.76 3.09
N ALA A 151 -2.88 -12.93 2.55
CA ALA A 151 -1.75 -13.11 1.63
C ALA A 151 -1.85 -12.22 0.38
N LYS A 152 -3.07 -11.96 -0.11
CA LYS A 152 -3.31 -11.07 -1.26
C LYS A 152 -3.05 -9.60 -0.90
N GLN A 153 -3.39 -9.18 0.32
CA GLN A 153 -3.31 -7.78 0.73
C GLN A 153 -1.98 -7.42 1.38
N LEU A 154 -1.31 -8.37 2.06
CA LEU A 154 -0.03 -8.15 2.70
C LEU A 154 1.10 -8.09 1.66
N LYS A 155 1.57 -6.88 1.38
CA LYS A 155 2.63 -6.60 0.41
C LYS A 155 3.90 -6.19 1.17
N LEU A 156 4.83 -7.13 1.35
CA LEU A 156 6.04 -6.94 2.18
C LEU A 156 7.32 -6.74 1.37
N THR A 157 7.26 -6.89 0.05
CA THR A 157 8.45 -6.75 -0.79
C THR A 157 8.80 -5.32 -1.10
N ASP A 158 7.78 -4.48 -1.35
CA ASP A 158 7.97 -3.11 -1.79
C ASP A 158 6.80 -2.25 -1.29
N ALA A 159 7.09 -1.20 -0.53
CA ALA A 159 6.12 -0.18 -0.19
C ALA A 159 5.90 0.70 -1.43
N GLN A 160 4.72 0.63 -2.02
CA GLN A 160 4.36 1.43 -3.18
C GLN A 160 3.47 2.59 -2.74
N PHE A 161 3.95 3.80 -2.99
CA PHE A 161 3.25 5.04 -2.69
C PHE A 161 2.79 5.68 -4.00
N GLU A 162 1.51 5.98 -4.06
CA GLU A 162 0.87 6.55 -5.23
C GLU A 162 -0.26 7.46 -4.77
N VAL A 163 -0.24 8.70 -5.24
CA VAL A 163 -1.32 9.66 -4.99
C VAL A 163 -1.84 10.19 -6.30
N PHE A 164 -3.15 10.30 -6.40
CA PHE A 164 -3.79 10.99 -7.51
C PHE A 164 -3.61 12.51 -7.35
N ASP A 165 -2.76 13.10 -8.17
CA ASP A 165 -2.56 14.55 -8.23
C ASP A 165 -3.61 15.19 -9.15
N LEU A 166 -4.67 15.72 -8.54
CA LEU A 166 -5.77 16.37 -9.22
C LEU A 166 -5.30 17.58 -10.06
N VAL A 167 -4.32 18.34 -9.56
CA VAL A 167 -3.81 19.53 -10.26
C VAL A 167 -3.10 19.12 -11.55
N SER A 168 -2.24 18.12 -11.49
CA SER A 168 -1.56 17.58 -12.66
C SER A 168 -2.52 16.87 -13.62
N TYR A 169 -3.56 16.23 -13.10
CA TYR A 169 -4.63 15.66 -13.93
C TYR A 169 -5.38 16.74 -14.69
N LEU A 170 -5.78 17.83 -14.02
CA LEU A 170 -6.45 18.96 -14.65
C LEU A 170 -5.59 19.63 -15.72
N LYS A 171 -4.27 19.73 -15.53
CA LYS A 171 -3.35 20.23 -16.58
C LYS A 171 -3.42 19.38 -17.85
N GLY A 172 -3.36 18.06 -17.70
CA GLY A 172 -3.49 17.14 -18.84
C GLY A 172 -4.85 17.28 -19.53
N PHE A 173 -5.92 17.35 -18.76
CA PHE A 173 -7.28 17.56 -19.25
C PHE A 173 -7.45 18.91 -19.98
N THR A 174 -6.96 20.02 -19.39
CA THR A 174 -7.07 21.37 -19.98
C THR A 174 -6.40 21.45 -21.35
N ILE A 175 -5.23 20.83 -21.54
CA ILE A 175 -4.55 20.80 -22.83
C ILE A 175 -5.46 20.16 -23.89
N VAL A 176 -6.00 18.97 -23.63
CA VAL A 176 -6.85 18.23 -24.58
C VAL A 176 -8.17 18.96 -24.82
N PHE A 177 -8.77 19.49 -23.74
CA PHE A 177 -10.02 20.24 -23.83
C PHE A 177 -9.88 21.50 -24.68
N SER A 178 -8.76 22.23 -24.57
CA SER A 178 -8.49 23.42 -25.42
C SER A 178 -8.46 23.04 -26.90
N PHE A 179 -7.83 21.91 -27.26
CA PHE A 179 -7.86 21.43 -28.65
C PHE A 179 -9.27 21.04 -29.10
N GLY A 180 -10.04 20.42 -28.22
CA GLY A 180 -11.44 20.06 -28.47
C GLY A 180 -12.30 21.31 -28.76
N VAL A 181 -12.16 22.34 -27.92
CA VAL A 181 -12.86 23.62 -28.14
C VAL A 181 -12.48 24.28 -29.45
N LEU A 182 -11.17 24.31 -29.79
CA LEU A 182 -10.72 24.85 -31.09
C LEU A 182 -11.31 24.07 -32.26
N ALA A 183 -11.43 22.75 -32.16
CA ALA A 183 -12.06 21.93 -33.19
C ALA A 183 -13.57 22.27 -33.34
N LEU A 184 -14.29 22.46 -32.23
CA LEU A 184 -15.71 22.90 -32.26
C LEU A 184 -15.87 24.28 -32.92
N ILE A 185 -14.99 25.21 -32.60
CA ILE A 185 -14.98 26.54 -33.20
C ILE A 185 -14.75 26.42 -34.73
N ALA A 186 -13.79 25.61 -35.15
CA ALA A 186 -13.54 25.40 -36.59
C ALA A 186 -14.75 24.78 -37.31
N ILE A 187 -15.44 23.82 -36.69
CA ILE A 187 -16.68 23.22 -37.22
C ILE A 187 -17.78 24.28 -37.32
N ALA A 188 -17.93 25.14 -36.32
CA ALA A 188 -18.94 26.21 -36.34
C ALA A 188 -18.71 27.18 -37.51
N PHE A 189 -17.45 27.56 -37.78
CA PHE A 189 -17.08 28.47 -38.89
C PHE A 189 -17.11 27.80 -40.28
N SER A 190 -17.04 26.46 -40.33
CA SER A 190 -17.10 25.72 -41.61
C SER A 190 -18.50 25.58 -42.22
N GLY A 191 -19.55 26.11 -41.57
CA GLY A 191 -20.93 25.99 -42.02
C GLY A 191 -21.58 24.63 -41.67
N LEU A 192 -20.84 23.73 -41.01
CA LEU A 192 -21.33 22.43 -40.51
C LEU A 192 -22.00 22.54 -39.14
N SER A 193 -22.69 23.64 -38.86
CA SER A 193 -23.34 23.92 -37.56
C SER A 193 -24.36 22.85 -37.14
N GLN A 194 -24.97 22.15 -38.13
CA GLN A 194 -25.88 21.03 -37.87
C GLN A 194 -25.18 19.83 -37.18
N ALA A 195 -23.84 19.74 -37.26
CA ALA A 195 -23.06 18.71 -36.55
C ALA A 195 -22.86 19.02 -35.03
N LEU A 196 -23.21 20.25 -34.58
CA LEU A 196 -23.10 20.67 -33.18
C LEU A 196 -24.32 20.26 -32.36
N THR A 197 -24.77 19.01 -32.50
CA THR A 197 -25.80 18.42 -31.64
C THR A 197 -25.21 18.01 -30.27
N PRO A 198 -26.03 17.83 -29.23
CA PRO A 198 -25.54 17.43 -27.90
C PRO A 198 -24.74 16.11 -27.92
N ILE A 199 -25.08 15.19 -28.80
CA ILE A 199 -24.46 13.85 -28.87
C ILE A 199 -22.97 13.92 -29.26
N PRO A 200 -22.54 14.54 -30.38
CA PRO A 200 -21.14 14.73 -30.71
C PRO A 200 -20.34 15.50 -29.64
N ILE A 201 -20.97 16.49 -28.99
CA ILE A 201 -20.32 17.25 -27.90
C ILE A 201 -20.03 16.34 -26.70
N LEU A 202 -20.97 15.47 -26.30
CA LEU A 202 -20.77 14.50 -25.23
C LEU A 202 -19.69 13.47 -25.58
N PHE A 203 -19.68 12.97 -26.83
CA PHE A 203 -18.62 12.07 -27.29
C PHE A 203 -17.25 12.72 -27.24
N MET A 204 -17.14 13.98 -27.67
CA MET A 204 -15.89 14.71 -27.61
C MET A 204 -15.44 14.96 -26.16
N ALA A 205 -16.34 15.30 -25.26
CA ALA A 205 -16.01 15.44 -23.84
C ALA A 205 -15.51 14.12 -23.23
N GLY A 206 -16.16 13.00 -23.54
CA GLY A 206 -15.68 11.67 -23.14
C GLY A 206 -14.31 11.32 -23.69
N PHE A 207 -14.06 11.62 -24.96
CA PHE A 207 -12.77 11.44 -25.63
C PHE A 207 -11.67 12.29 -24.97
N CYS A 208 -11.97 13.56 -24.65
CA CYS A 208 -11.05 14.44 -23.93
C CYS A 208 -10.70 13.91 -22.54
N LEU A 209 -11.66 13.30 -21.82
CA LEU A 209 -11.39 12.68 -20.53
C LEU A 209 -10.45 11.48 -20.66
N ILE A 210 -10.66 10.60 -21.63
CA ILE A 210 -9.82 9.42 -21.86
C ILE A 210 -8.39 9.84 -22.22
N ILE A 211 -8.23 10.74 -23.19
CA ILE A 211 -6.90 11.22 -23.62
C ILE A 211 -6.22 12.02 -22.49
N GLY A 212 -6.96 12.87 -21.77
CA GLY A 212 -6.46 13.61 -20.63
C GLY A 212 -5.93 12.68 -19.54
N HIS A 213 -6.65 11.58 -19.27
CA HIS A 213 -6.20 10.53 -18.35
C HIS A 213 -4.93 9.82 -18.83
N GLN A 214 -4.83 9.53 -20.12
CA GLN A 214 -3.61 8.92 -20.68
C GLN A 214 -2.40 9.87 -20.61
N ILE A 215 -2.59 11.17 -20.88
CA ILE A 215 -1.53 12.17 -20.74
C ILE A 215 -1.10 12.30 -19.28
N TYR A 216 -2.06 12.34 -18.34
CA TYR A 216 -1.74 12.32 -16.92
C TYR A 216 -0.88 11.10 -16.54
N LYS A 217 -1.32 9.90 -16.91
CA LYS A 217 -0.63 8.65 -16.59
C LYS A 217 0.78 8.57 -17.21
N SER A 218 0.96 9.08 -18.43
CA SER A 218 2.24 9.00 -19.15
C SER A 218 3.26 10.09 -18.76
N ARG A 219 2.80 11.25 -18.28
CA ARG A 219 3.70 12.39 -18.02
C ARG A 219 3.79 12.83 -16.57
N TYR A 220 2.70 12.73 -15.82
CA TYR A 220 2.60 13.37 -14.49
C TYR A 220 2.49 12.38 -13.34
N HIS A 221 1.94 11.20 -13.59
CA HIS A 221 1.71 10.21 -12.56
C HIS A 221 3.02 9.75 -11.93
N THR A 222 3.13 9.88 -10.60
CA THR A 222 4.34 9.55 -9.85
C THR A 222 4.05 8.38 -8.92
N VAL A 223 4.83 7.31 -9.08
CA VAL A 223 4.80 6.13 -8.21
C VAL A 223 6.18 5.96 -7.60
N LEU A 224 6.25 5.98 -6.28
CA LEU A 224 7.47 5.72 -5.52
C LEU A 224 7.36 4.36 -4.84
N THR A 225 8.26 3.46 -5.19
CA THR A 225 8.37 2.15 -4.56
C THR A 225 9.63 2.15 -3.70
N LEU A 226 9.48 1.88 -2.40
CA LEU A 226 10.56 1.76 -1.45
C LEU A 226 10.72 0.29 -1.05
N SER A 227 11.94 -0.22 -1.09
CA SER A 227 12.29 -1.56 -0.64
C SER A 227 13.43 -1.50 0.38
N SER A 228 13.67 -2.59 1.07
CA SER A 228 14.82 -2.69 2.00
C SER A 228 16.19 -2.48 1.33
N ARG A 229 16.29 -2.73 0.01
CA ARG A 229 17.55 -2.63 -0.76
C ARG A 229 17.71 -1.33 -1.52
N GLY A 230 16.62 -0.61 -1.80
CA GLY A 230 16.66 0.58 -2.63
C GLY A 230 15.30 1.15 -2.92
N PHE A 231 15.24 2.01 -3.92
CA PHE A 231 14.01 2.64 -4.37
C PHE A 231 13.84 2.54 -5.88
N LYS A 232 12.59 2.64 -6.33
CA LYS A 232 12.20 2.78 -7.72
C LYS A 232 11.20 3.94 -7.83
N LEU A 233 11.58 4.97 -8.55
CA LEU A 233 10.75 6.12 -8.85
C LEU A 233 10.29 6.03 -10.30
N LYS A 234 9.00 5.87 -10.50
CA LYS A 234 8.36 5.96 -11.82
C LYS A 234 7.63 7.29 -11.90
N GLN A 235 8.03 8.12 -12.85
CA GLN A 235 7.35 9.38 -13.15
C GLN A 235 6.92 9.38 -14.63
N GLY A 236 5.65 9.16 -14.85
CA GLY A 236 5.13 8.88 -16.17
C GLY A 236 5.82 7.64 -16.78
N ASN A 237 6.48 7.83 -17.92
CA ASN A 237 7.22 6.76 -18.60
C ASN A 237 8.69 6.65 -18.14
N ASN A 238 9.17 7.60 -17.35
CA ASN A 238 10.56 7.59 -16.86
C ASN A 238 10.64 6.76 -15.59
N VAL A 239 11.59 5.82 -15.56
CA VAL A 239 11.86 4.98 -14.38
C VAL A 239 13.30 5.23 -13.93
N LYS A 240 13.46 5.53 -12.64
CA LYS A 240 14.76 5.69 -11.98
C LYS A 240 14.82 4.75 -10.79
N GLU A 241 15.90 4.01 -10.67
CA GLU A 241 16.15 3.05 -9.61
C GLU A 241 17.47 3.37 -8.92
N GLY A 242 17.55 3.14 -7.61
CA GLY A 242 18.77 3.31 -6.84
C GLY A 242 18.82 2.37 -5.64
N LYS A 243 20.04 1.94 -5.30
CA LYS A 243 20.28 1.16 -4.08
C LYS A 243 20.70 2.09 -2.95
N TRP A 244 20.19 1.84 -1.73
CA TRP A 244 20.56 2.66 -0.55
C TRP A 244 22.06 2.69 -0.30
N SER A 245 22.77 1.59 -0.59
CA SER A 245 24.23 1.48 -0.44
C SER A 245 25.04 2.48 -1.26
N ASN A 246 24.46 3.09 -2.30
CA ASN A 246 25.13 4.07 -3.15
C ASN A 246 25.11 5.49 -2.55
N TYR A 247 24.41 5.68 -1.44
CA TYR A 247 24.23 6.98 -0.79
C TYR A 247 24.89 6.98 0.58
N SER A 248 25.43 8.12 0.99
CA SER A 248 26.15 8.30 2.26
C SER A 248 25.35 9.05 3.30
N ASP A 249 24.42 9.89 2.86
CA ASP A 249 23.60 10.70 3.75
C ASP A 249 22.28 11.08 3.08
N ILE A 250 21.32 11.54 3.91
CA ILE A 250 20.01 12.02 3.44
C ILE A 250 19.65 13.33 4.12
N SER A 251 18.99 14.20 3.37
CA SER A 251 18.42 15.44 3.88
C SER A 251 17.03 15.69 3.30
N ILE A 252 16.27 16.54 4.00
CA ILE A 252 14.98 17.01 3.48
C ILE A 252 15.24 18.29 2.68
N TYR A 253 14.76 18.30 1.45
CA TYR A 253 14.86 19.42 0.54
C TYR A 253 13.47 19.91 0.15
N ILE A 254 13.25 21.20 0.25
CA ILE A 254 12.02 21.85 -0.20
C ILE A 254 12.35 22.58 -1.48
N THR A 255 11.69 22.22 -2.57
CA THR A 255 11.89 22.87 -3.86
C THR A 255 11.30 24.28 -3.86
N PRO A 256 11.71 25.17 -4.81
CA PRO A 256 11.10 26.50 -4.95
C PRO A 256 9.58 26.47 -5.21
N LYS A 257 9.04 25.34 -5.63
CA LYS A 257 7.60 25.08 -5.80
C LYS A 257 6.91 24.54 -4.55
N HIS A 258 7.56 24.61 -3.38
CA HIS A 258 7.09 24.09 -2.10
C HIS A 258 6.85 22.56 -2.06
N GLU A 259 7.47 21.81 -2.98
CA GLU A 259 7.43 20.36 -2.96
C GLU A 259 8.49 19.81 -2.00
N THR A 260 8.09 18.90 -1.11
CA THR A 260 9.01 18.22 -0.21
C THR A 260 9.64 17.03 -0.92
N CYS A 261 10.95 17.02 -0.98
CA CYS A 261 11.76 15.93 -1.50
C CYS A 261 12.69 15.38 -0.41
N LEU A 262 12.99 14.10 -0.47
CA LEU A 262 14.10 13.51 0.25
C LEU A 262 15.32 13.54 -0.67
N ARG A 263 16.35 14.29 -0.28
CA ARG A 263 17.59 14.39 -1.02
C ARG A 263 18.58 13.34 -0.54
N LEU A 264 18.96 12.46 -1.44
CA LEU A 264 19.95 11.42 -1.23
C LEU A 264 21.31 11.93 -1.68
N HIS A 265 22.31 11.88 -0.80
CA HIS A 265 23.68 12.34 -1.08
C HIS A 265 24.57 11.15 -1.43
N SER A 266 25.21 11.20 -2.59
CA SER A 266 26.30 10.31 -3.00
C SER A 266 27.60 11.14 -3.12
N LYS A 267 28.76 10.49 -3.30
CA LYS A 267 30.05 11.18 -3.39
C LYS A 267 30.07 12.29 -4.47
N ASP A 268 29.44 12.03 -5.61
CA ASP A 268 29.51 12.93 -6.78
C ASP A 268 28.17 13.52 -7.22
N LYS A 269 27.06 13.02 -6.68
CA LYS A 269 25.71 13.40 -7.16
C LYS A 269 24.69 13.41 -6.01
N THR A 270 23.69 14.26 -6.16
CA THR A 270 22.50 14.24 -5.32
C THR A 270 21.32 13.73 -6.12
N PHE A 271 20.41 13.02 -5.46
CA PHE A 271 19.18 12.54 -6.06
C PHE A 271 17.97 12.91 -5.20
N ASP A 272 16.98 13.57 -5.78
CA ASP A 272 15.80 14.03 -5.08
C ASP A 272 14.61 13.08 -5.32
N LEU A 273 14.09 12.50 -4.23
CA LEU A 273 12.88 11.68 -4.20
C LEU A 273 11.69 12.57 -3.84
N PRO A 274 10.69 12.76 -4.73
CA PRO A 274 9.56 13.65 -4.50
C PRO A 274 8.52 13.00 -3.56
N LEU A 275 8.66 13.22 -2.26
CA LEU A 275 7.75 12.64 -1.24
C LEU A 275 6.33 13.18 -1.35
N SER A 276 6.17 14.49 -1.52
CA SER A 276 4.86 15.13 -1.63
C SER A 276 4.05 14.65 -2.83
N ARG A 277 4.70 14.42 -3.97
CA ARG A 277 4.05 13.87 -5.17
C ARG A 277 3.67 12.40 -5.04
N ALA A 278 4.39 11.65 -4.22
CA ALA A 278 4.10 10.26 -3.95
C ALA A 278 3.15 10.08 -2.75
N GLY A 279 2.79 11.17 -2.04
CA GLY A 279 1.92 11.13 -0.87
C GLY A 279 2.54 10.47 0.35
N VAL A 280 3.86 10.46 0.41
CA VAL A 280 4.60 9.86 1.52
C VAL A 280 4.77 10.89 2.64
N SER A 281 4.49 10.48 3.88
CA SER A 281 4.74 11.32 5.05
C SER A 281 6.22 11.62 5.18
N ARG A 282 6.53 12.91 5.28
CA ARG A 282 7.89 13.43 5.40
C ARG A 282 8.67 12.80 6.55
N ARG A 283 8.04 12.68 7.72
CA ARG A 283 8.68 12.22 8.95
C ARG A 283 8.96 10.71 8.88
N GLU A 284 8.01 9.94 8.42
CA GLU A 284 8.11 8.48 8.33
C GLU A 284 9.14 8.05 7.28
N ALA A 285 9.08 8.64 6.07
CA ALA A 285 10.05 8.36 5.02
C ALA A 285 11.49 8.72 5.44
N TYR A 286 11.67 9.88 6.06
CA TYR A 286 13.00 10.31 6.53
C TYR A 286 13.56 9.33 7.56
N THR A 287 12.78 8.96 8.57
CA THR A 287 13.23 8.07 9.64
C THR A 287 13.56 6.66 9.10
N ALA A 288 12.66 6.09 8.31
CA ALA A 288 12.85 4.76 7.73
C ALA A 288 14.07 4.70 6.78
N ILE A 289 14.20 5.68 5.87
CA ILE A 289 15.28 5.68 4.88
C ILE A 289 16.62 6.06 5.50
N LYS A 290 16.64 6.96 6.51
CA LYS A 290 17.88 7.31 7.23
C LYS A 290 18.53 6.09 7.86
N GLN A 291 17.72 5.21 8.45
CA GLN A 291 18.22 3.96 9.02
C GLN A 291 18.82 3.04 7.96
N LEU A 292 18.24 2.99 6.75
CA LEU A 292 18.71 2.15 5.64
C LEU A 292 20.00 2.69 4.98
N VAL A 293 20.19 4.01 4.97
CA VAL A 293 21.36 4.66 4.36
C VAL A 293 22.55 4.72 5.31
N LEU A 294 22.32 5.04 6.62
CA LEU A 294 23.41 5.26 7.58
C LEU A 294 23.99 3.99 8.22
N LYS A 295 23.34 2.83 8.06
CA LYS A 295 23.91 1.55 8.53
C LYS A 295 24.65 0.84 7.39
N LYS A 296 25.83 1.33 7.12
CA LYS A 296 26.90 0.59 6.46
C LYS A 296 27.73 -0.14 7.48
#